data_703a0d3f6df4a9b4612febb82108738b
#
_entry.id   703a0d3f6df4a9b4612febb82108738b
#
_cell.length_a   1.000
_cell.length_b   1.000
_cell.length_c   1.000
_cell.angle_alpha   90.00
_cell.angle_beta   90.00
_cell.angle_gamma   90.00
#
_symmetry.space_group_name_H-M   'P 1'
#
loop_
_entity.id
_entity.type
_entity.pdbx_description
1 polymer ?
#
loop_
_entity_poly.entity_id
_entity_poly.type
_entity_poly.pdbx_seq_one_letter_code
_entity_poly.pdbx_strand_id
1 'polypeptide(L)'
;MAVGAVNVGAVQKWHVATITTTTEVKPYRFLSGSTGTYVAAGAANDGGVTDKDVASTYDADAIDAGIVPVYCQAAVAVGPVEVAGSAGGIQTKVSGVIVGKALTAGAAGDLALVILSSAS
;
A
#
# COMPACT_ATOMS: atom_id res chain seq x y z
N MET A 1 -3.61 -22.30 2.45
CA MET A 1 -2.83 -21.08 2.77
C MET A 1 -3.21 -20.62 4.16
N ALA A 2 -2.25 -20.30 4.98
CA ALA A 2 -2.51 -19.85 6.33
C ALA A 2 -3.19 -18.47 6.29
N VAL A 3 -4.12 -18.26 7.23
CA VAL A 3 -4.74 -16.94 7.42
C VAL A 3 -3.65 -15.97 7.87
N GLY A 4 -3.61 -14.80 7.28
CA GLY A 4 -2.57 -13.80 7.54
C GLY A 4 -1.30 -13.97 6.72
N ALA A 5 -1.09 -15.14 6.13
CA ALA A 5 -0.02 -15.33 5.18
C ALA A 5 -0.54 -14.99 3.79
N VAL A 6 -0.07 -13.89 3.25
CA VAL A 6 -0.49 -13.46 1.92
C VAL A 6 0.35 -14.15 0.88
N ASN A 7 -0.29 -14.82 -0.05
CA ASN A 7 0.38 -15.41 -1.18
C ASN A 7 0.76 -14.30 -2.17
N VAL A 8 2.05 -14.04 -2.31
CA VAL A 8 2.55 -13.01 -3.23
C VAL A 8 2.14 -13.32 -4.68
N GLY A 9 1.94 -14.59 -5.01
CA GLY A 9 1.40 -14.98 -6.32
C GLY A 9 -0.03 -14.55 -6.56
N ALA A 10 -0.76 -14.08 -5.52
CA ALA A 10 -2.09 -13.51 -5.66
C ALA A 10 -2.08 -12.06 -6.12
N VAL A 11 -0.92 -11.43 -6.26
CA VAL A 11 -0.81 -10.05 -6.74
C VAL A 11 -1.38 -9.95 -8.15
N GLN A 12 -2.29 -9.00 -8.33
CA GLN A 12 -2.87 -8.69 -9.63
C GLN A 12 -2.61 -7.23 -9.95
N LYS A 13 -1.83 -6.99 -10.98
CA LYS A 13 -1.41 -5.65 -11.39
C LYS A 13 -2.26 -5.23 -12.57
N TRP A 14 -3.29 -4.42 -12.32
CA TRP A 14 -4.14 -3.90 -13.39
C TRP A 14 -3.56 -2.65 -14.02
N HIS A 15 -2.84 -1.86 -13.24
CA HIS A 15 -2.13 -0.69 -13.73
C HIS A 15 -0.90 -0.45 -12.85
N VAL A 16 0.20 -0.07 -13.50
CA VAL A 16 1.48 0.19 -12.83
C VAL A 16 2.00 1.53 -13.33
N ALA A 17 2.35 2.42 -12.41
CA ALA A 17 3.00 3.68 -12.71
C ALA A 17 4.46 3.64 -12.30
N THR A 18 5.30 4.41 -12.96
CA THR A 18 6.70 4.55 -12.58
C THR A 18 6.90 5.82 -11.78
N ILE A 19 7.49 5.71 -10.60
CA ILE A 19 7.73 6.83 -9.69
C ILE A 19 9.20 6.84 -9.33
N THR A 20 9.85 7.99 -9.53
CA THR A 20 11.23 8.17 -9.07
C THR A 20 11.23 8.45 -7.58
N THR A 21 11.93 7.63 -6.82
CA THR A 21 11.96 7.76 -5.36
C THR A 21 12.89 8.89 -4.91
N THR A 22 12.56 9.50 -3.79
CA THR A 22 13.41 10.52 -3.13
C THR A 22 14.03 9.98 -1.84
N THR A 23 13.55 8.84 -1.35
CA THR A 23 14.11 8.12 -0.21
C THR A 23 14.07 6.63 -0.51
N GLU A 24 14.78 5.84 0.28
CA GLU A 24 14.62 4.39 0.21
C GLU A 24 13.17 4.02 0.56
N VAL A 25 12.57 3.12 -0.21
CA VAL A 25 11.19 2.69 -0.04
C VAL A 25 11.16 1.18 0.18
N LYS A 26 10.50 0.77 1.25
CA LYS A 26 10.26 -0.65 1.55
C LYS A 26 9.08 -1.17 0.74
N PRO A 27 9.00 -2.50 0.49
CA PRO A 27 7.92 -3.06 -0.30
C PRO A 27 6.58 -3.03 0.43
N TYR A 28 5.50 -3.12 -0.34
CA TYR A 28 4.12 -3.27 0.14
C TYR A 28 3.62 -2.05 0.93
N ARG A 29 4.04 -0.85 0.53
CA ARG A 29 3.63 0.40 1.16
C ARG A 29 3.23 1.41 0.12
N PHE A 30 2.34 2.32 0.50
CA PHE A 30 1.87 3.36 -0.40
C PHE A 30 2.95 4.39 -0.65
N LEU A 31 3.30 4.53 -1.91
CA LEU A 31 4.29 5.49 -2.41
C LEU A 31 3.57 6.64 -3.09
N SER A 32 3.92 7.87 -2.72
CA SER A 32 3.33 9.07 -3.33
C SER A 32 4.02 9.41 -4.65
N GLY A 33 3.21 9.61 -5.68
CA GLY A 33 3.71 10.04 -6.99
C GLY A 33 4.18 11.48 -7.01
N SER A 34 3.71 12.31 -6.07
CA SER A 34 4.11 13.72 -6.02
C SER A 34 5.38 13.96 -5.22
N THR A 35 5.69 13.11 -4.25
CA THR A 35 6.86 13.30 -3.37
C THR A 35 7.96 12.27 -3.57
N GLY A 36 7.66 11.13 -4.16
CA GLY A 36 8.63 10.04 -4.31
C GLY A 36 8.96 9.32 -3.00
N THR A 37 8.17 9.53 -1.96
CA THR A 37 8.28 8.84 -0.68
C THR A 37 6.90 8.36 -0.23
N TYR A 38 6.78 7.91 1.00
CA TYR A 38 5.50 7.35 1.48
C TYR A 38 4.38 8.37 1.50
N VAL A 39 3.17 7.90 1.22
CA VAL A 39 1.96 8.69 1.35
C VAL A 39 1.76 9.08 2.81
N ALA A 40 1.33 10.31 3.05
CA ALA A 40 1.05 10.82 4.40
C ALA A 40 -0.16 10.11 5.02
N ALA A 41 -0.21 10.06 6.35
CA ALA A 41 -1.32 9.46 7.08
C ALA A 41 -2.67 10.07 6.65
N GLY A 42 -3.62 9.21 6.34
CA GLY A 42 -4.97 9.62 5.96
C GLY A 42 -5.09 10.24 4.58
N ALA A 43 -4.01 10.36 3.83
CA ALA A 43 -4.05 10.96 2.50
C ALA A 43 -4.50 9.95 1.43
N ALA A 44 -4.89 10.47 0.28
CA ALA A 44 -5.31 9.65 -0.84
C ALA A 44 -4.13 8.93 -1.50
N ASN A 45 -4.43 7.83 -2.18
CA ASN A 45 -3.45 7.13 -3.00
C ASN A 45 -3.18 7.93 -4.28
N ASP A 46 -2.06 8.63 -4.32
CA ASP A 46 -1.63 9.41 -5.49
C ASP A 46 -0.43 8.78 -6.22
N GLY A 47 -0.17 7.54 -5.97
CA GLY A 47 0.91 6.80 -6.62
C GLY A 47 0.56 5.34 -6.73
N GLY A 48 0.85 4.57 -5.72
CA GLY A 48 0.55 3.15 -5.70
C GLY A 48 1.36 2.41 -4.65
N VAL A 49 1.32 1.10 -4.71
CA VAL A 49 2.03 0.22 -3.79
C VAL A 49 3.17 -0.45 -4.54
N THR A 50 4.38 -0.38 -4.00
CA THR A 50 5.51 -1.10 -4.56
C THR A 50 5.54 -2.53 -4.03
N ASP A 51 6.09 -3.44 -4.81
CA ASP A 51 6.28 -4.84 -4.38
C ASP A 51 7.75 -5.19 -4.19
N LYS A 52 8.63 -4.19 -4.17
CA LYS A 52 10.08 -4.37 -4.04
C LYS A 52 10.68 -3.27 -3.18
N ASP A 53 11.84 -3.56 -2.57
CA ASP A 53 12.72 -2.52 -2.04
C ASP A 53 13.24 -1.67 -3.19
N VAL A 54 13.19 -0.35 -3.03
CA VAL A 54 13.71 0.58 -4.01
C VAL A 54 14.63 1.57 -3.31
N ALA A 55 15.87 1.67 -3.78
CA ALA A 55 16.82 2.64 -3.25
C ALA A 55 16.42 4.06 -3.63
N SER A 56 16.88 5.03 -2.83
CA SER A 56 16.66 6.44 -3.12
C SER A 56 17.16 6.80 -4.53
N THR A 57 16.41 7.61 -5.23
CA THR A 57 16.67 8.13 -6.60
C THR A 57 16.52 7.10 -7.71
N TYR A 58 16.07 5.89 -7.41
CA TYR A 58 15.77 4.87 -8.41
C TYR A 58 14.28 4.89 -8.74
N ASP A 59 13.93 4.41 -9.92
CA ASP A 59 12.54 4.29 -10.32
C ASP A 59 11.89 3.08 -9.67
N ALA A 60 10.69 3.30 -9.14
CA ALA A 60 9.86 2.25 -8.55
C ALA A 60 8.66 2.00 -9.44
N ASP A 61 8.30 0.73 -9.61
CA ASP A 61 7.01 0.36 -10.17
C ASP A 61 5.97 0.36 -9.06
N ALA A 62 5.00 1.26 -9.15
CA ALA A 62 3.93 1.41 -8.18
C ALA A 62 2.63 0.90 -8.77
N ILE A 63 2.02 -0.08 -8.12
CA ILE A 63 0.74 -0.65 -8.53
C ILE A 63 -0.35 0.28 -8.01
N ASP A 64 -1.02 0.99 -8.89
CA ASP A 64 -2.04 1.95 -8.51
C ASP A 64 -3.47 1.43 -8.70
N ALA A 65 -3.62 0.33 -9.38
CA ALA A 65 -4.87 -0.41 -9.47
C ALA A 65 -4.54 -1.90 -9.49
N GLY A 66 -5.29 -2.68 -8.73
CA GLY A 66 -5.07 -4.11 -8.64
C GLY A 66 -5.31 -4.66 -7.24
N ILE A 67 -4.85 -5.88 -7.02
CA ILE A 67 -4.92 -6.56 -5.73
C ILE A 67 -3.50 -6.86 -5.30
N VAL A 68 -3.10 -6.31 -4.15
CA VAL A 68 -1.70 -6.40 -3.68
C VAL A 68 -1.67 -6.64 -2.17
N PRO A 69 -0.60 -7.28 -1.66
CA PRO A 69 -0.32 -7.26 -0.23
C PRO A 69 0.09 -5.85 0.18
N VAL A 70 -0.39 -5.39 1.34
CA VAL A 70 -0.01 -4.09 1.89
C VAL A 70 0.36 -4.27 3.36
N TYR A 71 1.42 -3.59 3.77
CA TYR A 71 1.90 -3.61 5.14
C TYR A 71 0.88 -2.98 6.10
N CYS A 72 0.52 -3.73 7.15
CA CYS A 72 -0.37 -3.24 8.20
C CYS A 72 0.48 -2.51 9.24
N GLN A 73 0.40 -1.20 9.27
CA GLN A 73 1.10 -0.40 10.27
C GLN A 73 0.37 -0.43 11.62
N ALA A 74 -0.94 -0.66 11.59
CA ALA A 74 -1.77 -0.94 12.75
C ALA A 74 -2.74 -2.07 12.39
N ALA A 75 -3.58 -2.50 13.30
CA ALA A 75 -4.53 -3.59 13.05
C ALA A 75 -5.48 -3.23 11.90
N VAL A 76 -5.73 -4.20 11.03
CA VAL A 76 -6.60 -4.07 9.87
C VAL A 76 -7.68 -5.14 9.93
N ALA A 77 -8.93 -4.72 9.87
CA ALA A 77 -10.07 -5.61 9.67
C ALA A 77 -10.41 -5.66 8.18
N VAL A 78 -11.11 -6.72 7.75
CA VAL A 78 -11.67 -6.78 6.40
C VAL A 78 -12.60 -5.58 6.20
N GLY A 79 -12.40 -4.85 5.11
CA GLY A 79 -13.16 -3.65 4.79
C GLY A 79 -12.27 -2.47 4.39
N PRO A 80 -12.83 -1.25 4.38
CA PRO A 80 -12.09 -0.08 3.93
C PRO A 80 -10.88 0.23 4.81
N VAL A 81 -9.79 0.66 4.18
CA VAL A 81 -8.54 1.01 4.85
C VAL A 81 -8.06 2.39 4.44
N GLU A 82 -7.25 2.99 5.29
CA GLU A 82 -6.59 4.25 5.05
C GLU A 82 -5.09 4.12 5.34
N VAL A 83 -4.30 5.09 4.88
CA VAL A 83 -2.87 5.14 5.22
C VAL A 83 -2.72 5.50 6.70
N ALA A 84 -1.97 4.68 7.43
CA ALA A 84 -1.93 4.78 8.89
C ALA A 84 -0.91 5.80 9.40
N GLY A 85 0.19 5.98 8.67
CA GLY A 85 1.25 6.85 9.18
C GLY A 85 2.38 7.06 8.17
N SER A 86 3.50 7.53 8.67
CA SER A 86 4.62 7.98 7.83
C SER A 86 5.38 6.89 7.10
N ALA A 87 5.07 5.63 7.35
CA ALA A 87 5.73 4.50 6.69
C ALA A 87 4.92 3.94 5.51
N GLY A 88 3.82 4.58 5.12
CA GLY A 88 3.00 4.16 3.99
C GLY A 88 2.20 2.88 4.22
N GLY A 89 2.16 2.38 5.43
CA GLY A 89 1.32 1.24 5.81
C GLY A 89 -0.13 1.64 6.03
N ILE A 90 -0.98 0.67 6.28
CA ILE A 90 -2.43 0.89 6.37
C ILE A 90 -2.98 0.54 7.75
N GLN A 91 -4.18 1.01 8.00
CA GLN A 91 -5.03 0.63 9.13
C GLN A 91 -6.49 0.60 8.67
N THR A 92 -7.36 0.04 9.49
CA THR A 92 -8.80 0.16 9.26
C THR A 92 -9.17 1.64 9.18
N LYS A 93 -10.04 1.98 8.23
CA LYS A 93 -10.42 3.37 8.02
C LYS A 93 -11.04 3.97 9.29
N VAL A 94 -10.57 5.14 9.66
CA VAL A 94 -11.12 5.96 10.75
C VAL A 94 -11.65 7.28 10.18
N SER A 95 -10.76 8.17 9.79
CA SER A 95 -11.15 9.51 9.31
C SER A 95 -10.45 9.93 8.03
N GLY A 96 -9.48 9.14 7.56
CA GLY A 96 -8.72 9.46 6.36
C GLY A 96 -9.44 9.06 5.09
N VAL A 97 -8.77 9.25 3.96
CA VAL A 97 -9.28 8.87 2.65
C VAL A 97 -9.13 7.37 2.47
N ILE A 98 -10.17 6.71 1.96
CA ILE A 98 -10.11 5.29 1.63
C ILE A 98 -9.12 5.08 0.48
N VAL A 99 -8.10 4.23 0.69
CA VAL A 99 -7.11 3.89 -0.33
C VAL A 99 -7.32 2.50 -0.89
N GLY A 100 -8.23 1.74 -0.32
CA GLY A 100 -8.54 0.41 -0.78
C GLY A 100 -9.47 -0.32 0.18
N LYS A 101 -9.70 -1.59 -0.11
CA LYS A 101 -10.50 -2.48 0.74
C LYS A 101 -9.67 -3.71 1.07
N ALA A 102 -9.47 -3.97 2.36
CA ALA A 102 -8.77 -5.17 2.79
C ALA A 102 -9.67 -6.39 2.58
N LEU A 103 -9.15 -7.38 1.90
CA LEU A 103 -9.80 -8.66 1.66
C LEU A 103 -9.47 -9.66 2.75
N THR A 104 -8.37 -9.42 3.48
CA THR A 104 -7.97 -10.22 4.64
C THR A 104 -7.64 -9.28 5.79
N ALA A 105 -7.80 -9.78 7.02
CA ALA A 105 -7.40 -9.03 8.21
C ALA A 105 -5.90 -9.22 8.47
N GLY A 106 -5.31 -8.30 9.23
CA GLY A 106 -3.91 -8.39 9.67
C GLY A 106 -3.68 -7.63 10.95
N ALA A 107 -2.73 -8.11 11.75
CA ALA A 107 -2.22 -7.37 12.90
C ALA A 107 -1.12 -6.40 12.46
N ALA A 108 -0.73 -5.47 13.32
CA ALA A 108 0.40 -4.59 13.05
C ALA A 108 1.65 -5.42 12.72
N GLY A 109 2.31 -5.09 11.63
CA GLY A 109 3.48 -5.81 11.13
C GLY A 109 3.18 -6.89 10.10
N ASP A 110 1.92 -7.30 9.95
CA ASP A 110 1.51 -8.29 8.95
C ASP A 110 1.28 -7.63 7.58
N LEU A 111 1.05 -8.46 6.57
CA LEU A 111 0.53 -8.04 5.27
C LEU A 111 -0.96 -8.39 5.20
N ALA A 112 -1.74 -7.48 4.64
CA ALA A 112 -3.15 -7.74 4.30
C ALA A 112 -3.29 -7.65 2.79
N LEU A 113 -4.13 -8.49 2.22
CA LEU A 113 -4.43 -8.42 0.80
C LEU A 113 -5.47 -7.32 0.58
N VAL A 114 -5.15 -6.38 -0.29
CA VAL A 114 -5.97 -5.17 -0.50
C VAL A 114 -6.27 -5.00 -1.98
N ILE A 115 -7.54 -4.75 -2.27
CA ILE A 115 -7.93 -4.25 -3.59
C ILE A 115 -7.83 -2.72 -3.54
N LEU A 116 -7.02 -2.16 -4.42
CA LEU A 116 -6.67 -0.74 -4.39
C LEU A 116 -7.79 0.12 -4.96
N SER A 117 -7.99 1.29 -4.35
CA SER A 117 -8.83 2.35 -4.89
C SER A 117 -7.94 3.47 -5.39
N SER A 118 -8.11 3.86 -6.65
CA SER A 118 -7.39 5.02 -7.16
C SER A 118 -7.95 6.29 -6.52
N ALA A 119 -7.08 7.28 -6.35
CA ALA A 119 -7.51 8.61 -6.00
C ALA A 119 -8.34 9.18 -7.15
N SER A 120 -9.43 9.73 -6.83
CA SER A 120 -10.28 10.35 -7.84
C SER A 120 -10.34 11.85 -7.64
#